data_ae64342f0062d7aafe51424b12904634
#
_entry.id   ae64342f0062d7aafe51424b12904634
#
_cell.length_a   1.000
_cell.length_b   1.000
_cell.length_c   1.000
_cell.angle_alpha   90.00
_cell.angle_beta   90.00
_cell.angle_gamma   90.00
#
_symmetry.space_group_name_H-M   'P 1'
#
loop_
_entity.id
_entity.type
_entity.pdbx_description
1 polymer ?
#
loop_
_entity_poly.entity_id
_entity_poly.type
_entity_poly.pdbx_seq_one_letter_code
_entity_poly.pdbx_strand_id
1 'polypeptide(L)'
;MDSAQPLFKLRQHLPAARAFNTSDIEFARVATDASDCCPGDLYIAIVTGDGDGHNDIELAIANGAVGILAERLLPTTSPLFIVDDTRTAFSELNQVLFGNFEHSLITIAVTGSTGISATSRLISHMLGTQQQACPIVTTPANCTPQQAFEIQARKLKELAVSNEQFVIQEVTTDQLASRFFDTFSFDFLVITSVEIAPVEFNGTAQAYANSYDRAFQQLEQHGVAVLNFADPVTRFEFIPEDRAFLSIGTNDESDIWAQHLEHGRFGQRFIIHAGELSAEVFSPILGNQHVISCLQTIAIGLLLELPFDQLCRSITSYDEAPGHLQRIDRGQGFDVFVDHANSARDLNKAVLSLRQISQGRLIVVYGPSAEHTADQRAAMGSIAEKFADVSIITENNPEYEDPLAIAHDVLDGYLRSANAYVVPGRERAIGFGLTMAEEGDTVLIAGKGDKAFDKVGAETYYFDDVEIATVCLDEILNPVAKYGRDIFRFEDYTDG
;
A
#
# COMPACT_ATOMS: atom_id res chain seq x y z
N MET A 1 -31.86 -19.43 3.27
CA MET A 1 -31.97 -20.31 4.46
C MET A 1 -30.89 -19.80 5.39
N ASP A 2 -31.31 -19.05 6.42
CA ASP A 2 -30.38 -18.59 7.45
C ASP A 2 -29.82 -19.82 8.20
N SER A 3 -28.59 -20.19 7.88
CA SER A 3 -27.85 -21.11 8.75
C SER A 3 -27.58 -20.34 10.04
N ALA A 4 -28.20 -20.80 11.14
CA ALA A 4 -27.93 -20.24 12.46
C ALA A 4 -26.42 -20.20 12.67
N GLN A 5 -25.87 -19.00 12.95
CA GLN A 5 -24.45 -18.87 13.26
C GLN A 5 -24.14 -19.73 14.50
N PRO A 6 -22.99 -20.43 14.50
CA PRO A 6 -22.58 -21.19 15.65
C PRO A 6 -22.37 -20.25 16.85
N LEU A 7 -22.88 -20.66 18.04
CA LEU A 7 -22.64 -19.94 19.29
C LEU A 7 -21.37 -20.46 19.96
N PHE A 8 -20.54 -19.54 20.44
CA PHE A 8 -19.29 -19.84 21.12
C PHE A 8 -19.37 -19.49 22.60
N LYS A 9 -18.80 -20.32 23.46
CA LYS A 9 -18.70 -20.07 24.90
C LYS A 9 -17.41 -19.33 25.22
N LEU A 10 -17.50 -18.15 25.83
CA LEU A 10 -16.35 -17.26 26.06
C LEU A 10 -15.24 -17.93 26.87
N ARG A 11 -15.59 -18.61 27.97
CA ARG A 11 -14.60 -19.27 28.85
C ARG A 11 -13.87 -20.45 28.23
N GLN A 12 -14.37 -21.04 27.16
CA GLN A 12 -13.63 -22.08 26.43
C GLN A 12 -12.42 -21.50 25.71
N HIS A 13 -12.50 -20.23 25.31
CA HIS A 13 -11.50 -19.56 24.50
C HIS A 13 -10.64 -18.57 25.32
N LEU A 14 -11.24 -17.93 26.32
CA LEU A 14 -10.56 -17.04 27.25
C LEU A 14 -10.72 -17.52 28.71
N PRO A 15 -10.12 -18.66 29.10
CA PRO A 15 -10.30 -19.24 30.43
C PRO A 15 -9.75 -18.33 31.55
N ALA A 16 -8.76 -17.48 31.27
CA ALA A 16 -8.16 -16.56 32.22
C ALA A 16 -8.99 -15.28 32.46
N ALA A 17 -10.03 -15.00 31.63
CA ALA A 17 -10.86 -13.82 31.79
C ALA A 17 -11.63 -13.86 33.12
N ARG A 18 -11.55 -12.77 33.89
CA ARG A 18 -12.27 -12.66 35.17
C ARG A 18 -13.70 -12.20 34.93
N ALA A 19 -14.68 -13.06 35.28
CA ALA A 19 -16.09 -12.80 35.05
C ALA A 19 -16.75 -12.07 36.22
N PHE A 20 -17.61 -11.10 35.90
CA PHE A 20 -18.44 -10.35 36.82
C PHE A 20 -19.90 -10.38 36.31
N ASN A 21 -20.86 -10.45 37.22
CA ASN A 21 -22.31 -10.52 36.94
C ASN A 21 -22.77 -11.77 36.16
N THR A 22 -21.88 -12.69 35.88
CA THR A 22 -22.17 -13.94 35.15
C THR A 22 -21.06 -14.97 35.44
N SER A 23 -21.36 -16.25 35.09
CA SER A 23 -20.35 -17.32 35.11
C SER A 23 -19.73 -17.55 33.72
N ASP A 24 -20.51 -17.38 32.64
CA ASP A 24 -20.13 -17.54 31.25
C ASP A 24 -21.20 -16.91 30.34
N ILE A 25 -20.87 -16.73 29.06
CA ILE A 25 -21.80 -16.28 28.02
C ILE A 25 -21.63 -17.09 26.74
N GLU A 26 -22.65 -17.08 25.91
CA GLU A 26 -22.60 -17.54 24.52
C GLU A 26 -22.75 -16.34 23.59
N PHE A 27 -21.92 -16.26 22.58
CA PHE A 27 -21.92 -15.19 21.59
C PHE A 27 -21.70 -15.74 20.17
N ALA A 28 -22.13 -14.98 19.16
CA ALA A 28 -22.05 -15.38 17.77
C ALA A 28 -20.95 -14.58 17.01
N ARG A 29 -20.71 -13.34 17.41
CA ARG A 29 -19.79 -12.40 16.77
C ARG A 29 -19.13 -11.52 17.83
N VAL A 30 -17.98 -10.95 17.50
CA VAL A 30 -17.30 -9.90 18.28
C VAL A 30 -17.54 -8.56 17.62
N ALA A 31 -17.78 -7.51 18.41
CA ALA A 31 -17.87 -6.13 17.95
C ALA A 31 -16.98 -5.24 18.82
N THR A 32 -16.26 -4.28 18.21
CA THR A 32 -15.43 -3.30 18.93
C THR A 32 -15.96 -1.87 18.76
N ASP A 33 -16.87 -1.65 17.81
CA ASP A 33 -17.64 -0.41 17.70
C ASP A 33 -19.03 -0.66 18.31
N ALA A 34 -19.38 0.15 19.30
CA ALA A 34 -20.66 0.04 20.00
C ALA A 34 -21.85 0.31 19.07
N SER A 35 -21.67 1.14 18.02
CA SER A 35 -22.72 1.45 17.05
C SER A 35 -23.02 0.26 16.12
N ASP A 36 -22.03 -0.60 15.86
CA ASP A 36 -22.15 -1.79 15.02
C ASP A 36 -22.61 -3.04 15.77
N CYS A 37 -22.78 -2.95 17.11
CA CYS A 37 -23.28 -4.05 17.91
C CYS A 37 -24.68 -4.48 17.49
N CYS A 38 -24.86 -5.79 17.40
CA CYS A 38 -26.14 -6.44 17.15
C CYS A 38 -26.50 -7.40 18.30
N PRO A 39 -27.79 -7.80 18.44
CA PRO A 39 -28.18 -8.79 19.41
C PRO A 39 -27.42 -10.11 19.26
N GLY A 40 -26.78 -10.55 20.35
CA GLY A 40 -25.94 -11.76 20.35
C GLY A 40 -24.44 -11.52 20.22
N ASP A 41 -23.99 -10.29 20.05
CA ASP A 41 -22.57 -9.94 19.96
C ASP A 41 -21.90 -9.84 21.33
N LEU A 42 -20.61 -10.18 21.38
CA LEU A 42 -19.72 -9.82 22.47
C LEU A 42 -19.06 -8.48 22.13
N TYR A 43 -19.30 -7.45 22.93
CA TYR A 43 -18.62 -6.16 22.77
C TYR A 43 -17.24 -6.19 23.44
N ILE A 44 -16.21 -5.81 22.72
CA ILE A 44 -14.85 -5.68 23.23
C ILE A 44 -14.49 -4.20 23.30
N ALA A 45 -14.28 -3.70 24.52
CA ALA A 45 -13.93 -2.31 24.77
C ALA A 45 -12.42 -2.07 24.49
N ILE A 46 -12.07 -1.55 23.33
CA ILE A 46 -10.70 -1.29 22.92
C ILE A 46 -10.40 0.20 23.00
N VAL A 47 -9.20 0.54 23.49
CA VAL A 47 -8.68 1.92 23.45
C VAL A 47 -7.98 2.13 22.12
N THR A 48 -8.45 3.08 21.30
CA THR A 48 -7.84 3.48 20.02
C THR A 48 -7.30 4.90 20.09
N GLY A 49 -6.62 5.36 19.03
CA GLY A 49 -6.21 6.77 18.92
C GLY A 49 -7.38 7.75 18.91
N ASP A 50 -8.54 7.30 18.42
CA ASP A 50 -9.75 8.11 18.25
C ASP A 50 -10.68 8.09 19.47
N GLY A 51 -10.49 7.14 20.41
CA GLY A 51 -11.36 7.05 21.58
C GLY A 51 -11.10 5.85 22.49
N ASP A 52 -11.83 5.80 23.60
CA ASP A 52 -11.80 4.73 24.58
C ASP A 52 -13.16 4.00 24.59
N GLY A 53 -13.21 2.82 23.95
CA GLY A 53 -14.42 2.00 23.84
C GLY A 53 -15.03 1.59 25.20
N HIS A 54 -14.29 1.72 26.31
CA HIS A 54 -14.84 1.54 27.65
C HIS A 54 -15.90 2.58 27.99
N ASN A 55 -15.96 3.70 27.28
CA ASN A 55 -16.99 4.74 27.49
C ASN A 55 -18.29 4.45 26.75
N ASP A 56 -18.27 3.51 25.80
CA ASP A 56 -19.37 3.25 24.86
C ASP A 56 -20.20 2.00 25.25
N ILE A 57 -19.94 1.42 26.44
CA ILE A 57 -20.58 0.19 26.91
C ILE A 57 -22.12 0.29 27.00
N GLU A 58 -22.65 1.46 27.38
CA GLU A 58 -24.10 1.66 27.47
C GLU A 58 -24.75 1.56 26.09
N LEU A 59 -24.10 2.11 25.06
CA LEU A 59 -24.54 2.01 23.67
C LEU A 59 -24.48 0.57 23.16
N ALA A 60 -23.37 -0.14 23.42
CA ALA A 60 -23.22 -1.54 23.03
C ALA A 60 -24.32 -2.43 23.65
N ILE A 61 -24.62 -2.22 24.94
CA ILE A 61 -25.72 -2.95 25.65
C ILE A 61 -27.06 -2.59 25.04
N ALA A 62 -27.34 -1.31 24.77
CA ALA A 62 -28.57 -0.86 24.14
C ALA A 62 -28.80 -1.48 22.77
N ASN A 63 -27.72 -1.73 22.01
CA ASN A 63 -27.73 -2.38 20.71
C ASN A 63 -27.80 -3.94 20.80
N GLY A 64 -27.71 -4.50 21.99
CA GLY A 64 -27.96 -5.94 22.22
C GLY A 64 -26.73 -6.80 22.47
N ALA A 65 -25.61 -6.21 22.87
CA ALA A 65 -24.41 -6.95 23.29
C ALA A 65 -24.78 -7.90 24.46
N VAL A 66 -24.44 -9.20 24.34
CA VAL A 66 -24.71 -10.22 25.38
C VAL A 66 -23.69 -10.20 26.51
N GLY A 67 -22.57 -9.52 26.32
CA GLY A 67 -21.51 -9.32 27.31
C GLY A 67 -20.49 -8.33 26.85
N ILE A 68 -19.64 -7.91 27.78
CA ILE A 68 -18.59 -6.90 27.59
C ILE A 68 -17.27 -7.53 27.97
N LEU A 69 -16.25 -7.37 27.13
CA LEU A 69 -14.85 -7.67 27.41
C LEU A 69 -14.08 -6.34 27.57
N ALA A 70 -13.37 -6.18 28.68
CA ALA A 70 -12.73 -4.93 29.04
C ALA A 70 -11.41 -5.17 29.77
N GLU A 71 -10.55 -4.13 29.89
CA GLU A 71 -9.30 -4.20 30.65
C GLU A 71 -9.44 -3.75 32.11
N ARG A 72 -10.59 -3.14 32.44
CA ARG A 72 -10.87 -2.62 33.77
C ARG A 72 -12.30 -2.87 34.21
N LEU A 73 -12.54 -2.82 35.52
CA LEU A 73 -13.90 -2.93 36.08
C LEU A 73 -14.73 -1.70 35.66
N LEU A 74 -15.91 -2.00 35.11
CA LEU A 74 -16.86 -1.00 34.64
C LEU A 74 -18.17 -1.04 35.43
N PRO A 75 -18.84 0.10 35.64
CA PRO A 75 -20.09 0.18 36.39
C PRO A 75 -21.27 -0.30 35.55
N THR A 76 -21.41 -1.62 35.39
CA THR A 76 -22.48 -2.24 34.63
C THR A 76 -23.08 -3.43 35.36
N THR A 77 -24.35 -3.72 35.09
CA THR A 77 -25.03 -4.94 35.55
C THR A 77 -25.02 -6.05 34.50
N SER A 78 -24.59 -5.73 33.27
CA SER A 78 -24.44 -6.71 32.19
C SER A 78 -23.26 -7.63 32.44
N PRO A 79 -23.22 -8.82 31.82
CA PRO A 79 -22.06 -9.70 31.87
C PRO A 79 -20.79 -8.97 31.49
N LEU A 80 -19.80 -8.96 32.37
CA LEU A 80 -18.52 -8.28 32.19
C LEU A 80 -17.37 -9.27 32.39
N PHE A 81 -16.44 -9.30 31.48
CA PHE A 81 -15.21 -10.08 31.54
C PHE A 81 -14.01 -9.14 31.48
N ILE A 82 -13.05 -9.36 32.37
CA ILE A 82 -11.81 -8.55 32.40
C ILE A 82 -10.64 -9.40 31.96
N VAL A 83 -9.90 -8.87 31.00
CA VAL A 83 -8.64 -9.40 30.47
C VAL A 83 -7.52 -8.38 30.64
N ASP A 84 -6.29 -8.82 30.53
CA ASP A 84 -5.13 -7.93 30.64
C ASP A 84 -4.93 -7.07 29.38
N ASP A 85 -5.36 -7.57 28.20
CA ASP A 85 -5.24 -6.89 26.90
C ASP A 85 -6.41 -7.28 26.00
N THR A 86 -7.26 -6.31 25.69
CA THR A 86 -8.46 -6.52 24.86
C THR A 86 -8.15 -6.77 23.39
N ARG A 87 -7.04 -6.27 22.87
CA ARG A 87 -6.61 -6.48 21.48
C ARG A 87 -6.15 -7.92 21.26
N THR A 88 -5.35 -8.43 22.17
CA THR A 88 -4.93 -9.84 22.15
C THR A 88 -6.16 -10.75 22.25
N ALA A 89 -7.09 -10.47 23.18
CA ALA A 89 -8.33 -11.23 23.31
C ALA A 89 -9.20 -11.16 22.06
N PHE A 90 -9.27 -10.00 21.37
CA PHE A 90 -9.96 -9.86 20.09
C PHE A 90 -9.35 -10.80 19.04
N SER A 91 -8.04 -10.80 18.89
CA SER A 91 -7.34 -11.65 17.93
C SER A 91 -7.60 -13.14 18.21
N GLU A 92 -7.45 -13.58 19.47
CA GLU A 92 -7.71 -14.97 19.89
C GLU A 92 -9.15 -15.42 19.61
N LEU A 93 -10.15 -14.58 19.93
CA LEU A 93 -11.55 -14.90 19.69
C LEU A 93 -11.88 -14.96 18.19
N ASN A 94 -11.33 -14.05 17.38
CA ASN A 94 -11.55 -14.07 15.95
C ASN A 94 -10.87 -15.27 15.27
N GLN A 95 -9.71 -15.71 15.74
CA GLN A 95 -9.08 -16.94 15.26
C GLN A 95 -10.02 -18.14 15.45
N VAL A 96 -10.75 -18.20 16.55
CA VAL A 96 -11.75 -19.24 16.79
C VAL A 96 -12.97 -19.09 15.88
N LEU A 97 -13.47 -17.86 15.71
CA LEU A 97 -14.65 -17.57 14.88
C LEU A 97 -14.42 -17.88 13.39
N PHE A 98 -13.26 -17.51 12.89
CA PHE A 98 -12.90 -17.72 11.48
C PHE A 98 -12.28 -19.09 11.22
N GLY A 99 -11.72 -19.74 12.23
CA GLY A 99 -11.06 -21.06 12.15
C GLY A 99 -9.56 -20.91 11.86
N ASN A 100 -8.82 -21.97 12.12
CA ASN A 100 -7.37 -22.03 11.91
C ASN A 100 -7.09 -22.53 10.48
N PHE A 101 -7.12 -21.64 9.51
CA PHE A 101 -6.97 -21.93 8.07
C PHE A 101 -5.52 -21.79 7.59
N GLU A 102 -4.63 -21.20 8.39
CA GLU A 102 -3.28 -20.86 8.01
C GLU A 102 -2.43 -22.07 7.64
N HIS A 103 -2.61 -23.20 8.33
CA HIS A 103 -1.85 -24.42 8.04
C HIS A 103 -2.20 -25.14 6.74
N SER A 104 -3.22 -24.69 6.01
CA SER A 104 -3.60 -25.23 4.70
C SER A 104 -3.07 -24.41 3.52
N LEU A 105 -2.54 -23.23 3.78
CA LEU A 105 -2.03 -22.28 2.79
C LEU A 105 -0.56 -21.97 3.09
N ILE A 106 0.26 -21.85 2.07
CA ILE A 106 1.57 -21.22 2.19
C ILE A 106 1.36 -19.71 2.15
N THR A 107 1.67 -19.03 3.25
CA THR A 107 1.37 -17.62 3.46
C THR A 107 2.61 -16.76 3.28
N ILE A 108 2.51 -15.76 2.40
CA ILE A 108 3.58 -14.79 2.11
C ILE A 108 3.08 -13.43 2.57
N ALA A 109 3.56 -12.95 3.72
CA ALA A 109 3.26 -11.59 4.17
C ALA A 109 4.19 -10.60 3.48
N VAL A 110 3.63 -9.51 2.95
CA VAL A 110 4.39 -8.41 2.36
C VAL A 110 4.06 -7.13 3.14
N THR A 111 5.07 -6.53 3.73
CA THR A 111 4.94 -5.32 4.56
C THR A 111 6.07 -4.32 4.27
N GLY A 112 5.90 -3.10 4.75
CA GLY A 112 6.86 -2.01 4.60
C GLY A 112 6.18 -0.66 4.46
N SER A 113 6.94 0.39 4.21
CA SER A 113 6.42 1.74 3.97
C SER A 113 6.05 1.99 2.50
N THR A 114 6.79 1.40 1.55
CA THR A 114 6.55 1.54 0.10
C THR A 114 6.87 0.24 -0.63
N GLY A 115 6.23 0.01 -1.81
CA GLY A 115 6.52 -1.14 -2.67
C GLY A 115 5.77 -2.42 -2.34
N ILE A 116 4.85 -2.41 -1.37
CA ILE A 116 4.06 -3.60 -0.96
C ILE A 116 3.32 -4.18 -2.16
N SER A 117 2.42 -3.42 -2.77
CA SER A 117 1.57 -3.92 -3.86
C SER A 117 2.34 -4.27 -5.13
N ALA A 118 3.43 -3.53 -5.44
CA ALA A 118 4.29 -3.85 -6.58
C ALA A 118 4.98 -5.22 -6.38
N THR A 119 5.53 -5.47 -5.20
CA THR A 119 6.16 -6.73 -4.85
C THR A 119 5.15 -7.88 -4.81
N SER A 120 3.98 -7.67 -4.19
CA SER A 120 2.89 -8.65 -4.13
C SER A 120 2.43 -9.09 -5.52
N ARG A 121 2.19 -8.14 -6.43
CA ARG A 121 1.79 -8.42 -7.82
C ARG A 121 2.86 -9.21 -8.57
N LEU A 122 4.14 -8.84 -8.40
CA LEU A 122 5.24 -9.52 -9.07
C LEU A 122 5.43 -10.96 -8.56
N ILE A 123 5.30 -11.19 -7.25
CA ILE A 123 5.31 -12.55 -6.66
C ILE A 123 4.11 -13.36 -7.19
N SER A 124 2.91 -12.77 -7.22
CA SER A 124 1.71 -13.42 -7.76
C SER A 124 1.88 -13.78 -9.24
N HIS A 125 2.44 -12.87 -10.06
CA HIS A 125 2.76 -13.13 -11.45
C HIS A 125 3.78 -14.27 -11.61
N MET A 126 4.86 -14.22 -10.85
CA MET A 126 5.90 -15.26 -10.87
C MET A 126 5.31 -16.65 -10.59
N LEU A 127 4.49 -16.80 -9.55
CA LEU A 127 3.81 -18.05 -9.25
C LEU A 127 2.78 -18.42 -10.33
N GLY A 128 2.06 -17.47 -10.88
CA GLY A 128 1.14 -17.66 -12.00
C GLY A 128 1.84 -18.23 -13.26
N THR A 129 3.06 -17.79 -13.57
CA THR A 129 3.86 -18.37 -14.67
C THR A 129 4.22 -19.82 -14.45
N GLN A 130 4.23 -20.30 -13.19
CA GLN A 130 4.41 -21.70 -12.80
C GLN A 130 3.09 -22.48 -12.72
N GLN A 131 1.99 -21.91 -13.19
CA GLN A 131 0.63 -22.48 -13.10
C GLN A 131 0.14 -22.65 -11.65
N GLN A 132 0.66 -21.86 -10.74
CA GLN A 132 0.27 -21.81 -9.33
C GLN A 132 -0.47 -20.52 -9.07
N ALA A 133 -1.78 -20.58 -8.84
CA ALA A 133 -2.53 -19.41 -8.45
C ALA A 133 -2.04 -18.89 -7.08
N CYS A 134 -1.82 -17.59 -6.99
CA CYS A 134 -1.41 -16.94 -5.75
C CYS A 134 -2.23 -15.65 -5.56
N PRO A 135 -3.44 -15.76 -4.97
CA PRO A 135 -4.27 -14.61 -4.68
C PRO A 135 -3.60 -13.62 -3.73
N ILE A 136 -3.83 -12.33 -3.98
CA ILE A 136 -3.39 -11.25 -3.10
C ILE A 136 -4.57 -10.84 -2.22
N VAL A 137 -4.37 -10.87 -0.91
CA VAL A 137 -5.33 -10.39 0.07
C VAL A 137 -4.87 -9.04 0.58
N THR A 138 -5.61 -8.02 0.21
CA THR A 138 -5.40 -6.64 0.62
C THR A 138 -6.65 -6.07 1.27
N THR A 139 -6.54 -4.92 1.89
CA THR A 139 -7.65 -4.22 2.55
C THR A 139 -7.84 -2.83 1.95
N PRO A 140 -9.09 -2.32 1.88
CA PRO A 140 -9.33 -0.96 1.46
C PRO A 140 -8.59 0.06 2.35
N ALA A 141 -8.12 1.16 1.76
CA ALA A 141 -7.31 2.17 2.45
C ALA A 141 -8.02 2.83 3.66
N ASN A 142 -9.35 2.85 3.66
CA ASN A 142 -10.15 3.52 4.72
C ASN A 142 -10.66 2.53 5.79
N CYS A 143 -10.11 1.33 5.86
CA CYS A 143 -10.49 0.36 6.89
C CYS A 143 -9.77 0.62 8.20
N THR A 144 -10.50 0.53 9.32
CA THR A 144 -9.85 0.41 10.63
C THR A 144 -9.04 -0.90 10.67
N PRO A 145 -7.99 -1.00 11.52
CA PRO A 145 -7.20 -2.23 11.65
C PRO A 145 -8.04 -3.45 11.98
N GLN A 146 -9.12 -3.29 12.76
CA GLN A 146 -10.07 -4.36 13.03
C GLN A 146 -10.81 -4.81 11.78
N GLN A 147 -11.40 -3.87 11.01
CA GLN A 147 -12.09 -4.20 9.77
C GLN A 147 -11.14 -4.88 8.77
N ALA A 148 -9.89 -4.40 8.71
CA ALA A 148 -8.84 -4.99 7.90
C ALA A 148 -8.59 -6.45 8.29
N PHE A 149 -8.48 -6.73 9.60
CA PHE A 149 -8.34 -8.10 10.11
C PHE A 149 -9.51 -8.99 9.68
N GLU A 150 -10.76 -8.55 9.91
CA GLU A 150 -11.96 -9.32 9.57
C GLU A 150 -12.06 -9.64 8.08
N ILE A 151 -11.71 -8.65 7.21
CA ILE A 151 -11.67 -8.82 5.76
C ILE A 151 -10.64 -9.89 5.39
N GLN A 152 -9.42 -9.77 5.91
CA GLN A 152 -8.35 -10.73 5.61
C GLN A 152 -8.70 -12.14 6.14
N ALA A 153 -9.11 -12.25 7.39
CA ALA A 153 -9.46 -13.54 7.98
C ALA A 153 -10.57 -14.26 7.19
N ARG A 154 -11.60 -13.53 6.77
CA ARG A 154 -12.68 -14.08 5.93
C ARG A 154 -12.14 -14.56 4.59
N LYS A 155 -11.28 -13.75 3.93
CA LYS A 155 -10.73 -14.09 2.64
C LYS A 155 -9.80 -15.30 2.68
N LEU A 156 -8.96 -15.38 3.71
CA LEU A 156 -8.09 -16.55 3.93
C LEU A 156 -8.91 -17.84 4.14
N LYS A 157 -9.99 -17.75 4.91
CA LYS A 157 -10.90 -18.88 5.08
C LYS A 157 -11.54 -19.34 3.76
N GLU A 158 -11.97 -18.42 2.91
CA GLU A 158 -12.49 -18.71 1.57
C GLU A 158 -11.44 -19.42 0.71
N LEU A 159 -10.19 -18.93 0.71
CA LEU A 159 -9.07 -19.49 -0.06
C LEU A 159 -8.69 -20.89 0.45
N ALA A 160 -8.63 -21.10 1.75
CA ALA A 160 -8.36 -22.40 2.34
C ALA A 160 -9.40 -23.46 1.95
N VAL A 161 -10.67 -23.07 1.80
CA VAL A 161 -11.76 -23.96 1.35
C VAL A 161 -11.69 -24.23 -0.15
N SER A 162 -11.22 -23.26 -0.95
CA SER A 162 -11.07 -23.39 -2.41
C SER A 162 -9.86 -24.22 -2.85
N ASN A 163 -9.08 -24.73 -1.90
CA ASN A 163 -7.89 -25.54 -2.13
C ASN A 163 -6.76 -24.80 -2.90
N GLU A 164 -6.68 -23.49 -2.68
CA GLU A 164 -5.50 -22.73 -3.10
C GLU A 164 -4.27 -23.18 -2.29
N GLN A 165 -3.10 -23.10 -2.88
CA GLN A 165 -1.86 -23.50 -2.22
C GLN A 165 -1.12 -22.32 -1.61
N PHE A 166 -1.17 -21.18 -2.27
CA PHE A 166 -0.45 -19.94 -1.89
C PHE A 166 -1.39 -18.80 -1.66
N VAL A 167 -0.99 -17.89 -0.79
CA VAL A 167 -1.64 -16.60 -0.61
C VAL A 167 -0.63 -15.54 -0.24
N ILE A 168 -0.77 -14.35 -0.82
CA ILE A 168 -0.03 -13.16 -0.42
C ILE A 168 -0.94 -12.32 0.47
N GLN A 169 -0.43 -11.93 1.64
CA GLN A 169 -1.10 -10.98 2.53
C GLN A 169 -0.36 -9.65 2.52
N GLU A 170 -1.03 -8.59 2.07
CA GLU A 170 -0.52 -7.24 2.25
C GLU A 170 -0.88 -6.75 3.65
N VAL A 171 0.14 -6.49 4.47
CA VAL A 171 -0.03 -6.05 5.85
C VAL A 171 0.68 -4.71 6.03
N THR A 172 -0.08 -3.65 6.34
CA THR A 172 0.49 -2.33 6.57
C THR A 172 1.14 -2.24 7.96
N THR A 173 2.05 -1.28 8.13
CA THR A 173 2.70 -1.05 9.42
C THR A 173 1.70 -0.67 10.52
N ASP A 174 0.64 0.08 10.19
CA ASP A 174 -0.44 0.40 11.14
C ASP A 174 -1.22 -0.84 11.59
N GLN A 175 -1.46 -1.77 10.68
CA GLN A 175 -2.09 -3.05 11.01
C GLN A 175 -1.23 -3.88 11.97
N LEU A 176 0.08 -3.96 11.72
CA LEU A 176 1.04 -4.61 12.63
C LEU A 176 1.09 -3.91 14.00
N ALA A 177 1.14 -2.57 14.01
CA ALA A 177 1.16 -1.78 15.23
C ALA A 177 -0.13 -1.93 16.06
N SER A 178 -1.26 -2.16 15.42
CA SER A 178 -2.57 -2.28 16.06
C SER A 178 -2.74 -3.51 16.93
N ARG A 179 -1.91 -4.56 16.72
CA ARG A 179 -1.96 -5.87 17.37
C ARG A 179 -3.16 -6.75 17.00
N PHE A 180 -4.04 -6.29 16.13
CA PHE A 180 -5.16 -7.13 15.66
C PHE A 180 -4.66 -8.31 14.83
N PHE A 181 -3.47 -8.19 14.25
CA PHE A 181 -2.84 -9.19 13.40
C PHE A 181 -1.92 -10.17 14.16
N ASP A 182 -1.76 -10.04 15.49
CA ASP A 182 -0.83 -10.84 16.29
C ASP A 182 -1.08 -12.36 16.23
N THR A 183 -2.26 -12.79 15.82
CA THR A 183 -2.61 -14.22 15.68
C THR A 183 -2.39 -14.78 14.28
N PHE A 184 -2.10 -13.96 13.28
CA PHE A 184 -1.69 -14.49 11.98
C PHE A 184 -0.27 -15.06 12.03
N SER A 185 -0.03 -16.13 11.29
CA SER A 185 1.30 -16.67 11.09
C SER A 185 1.66 -16.71 9.60
N PHE A 186 2.95 -16.57 9.31
CA PHE A 186 3.45 -16.46 7.94
C PHE A 186 4.58 -17.47 7.71
N ASP A 187 4.56 -18.16 6.56
CA ASP A 187 5.70 -18.98 6.13
C ASP A 187 6.84 -18.11 5.62
N PHE A 188 6.50 -17.01 4.95
CA PHE A 188 7.46 -16.03 4.44
C PHE A 188 7.03 -14.61 4.79
N LEU A 189 8.01 -13.78 5.16
CA LEU A 189 7.82 -12.37 5.46
C LEU A 189 8.71 -11.54 4.54
N VAL A 190 8.13 -10.69 3.70
CA VAL A 190 8.88 -9.76 2.85
C VAL A 190 8.77 -8.36 3.41
N ILE A 191 9.90 -7.76 3.80
CA ILE A 191 9.97 -6.35 4.20
C ILE A 191 10.51 -5.55 3.03
N THR A 192 9.65 -4.75 2.39
CA THR A 192 9.97 -4.04 1.14
C THR A 192 10.90 -2.86 1.37
N SER A 193 10.52 -1.94 2.22
CA SER A 193 11.35 -0.82 2.70
C SER A 193 10.80 -0.30 4.01
N VAL A 194 11.66 0.27 4.85
CA VAL A 194 11.29 0.83 6.14
C VAL A 194 11.70 2.30 6.20
N GLU A 195 10.80 3.17 6.55
CA GLU A 195 11.11 4.58 6.84
C GLU A 195 11.46 4.78 8.30
N ILE A 196 12.23 5.83 8.60
CA ILE A 196 12.43 6.25 9.98
C ILE A 196 11.13 6.92 10.44
N ALA A 197 10.25 6.16 11.12
CA ALA A 197 8.97 6.60 11.68
C ALA A 197 8.27 7.65 10.79
N PRO A 198 7.53 7.25 9.75
CA PRO A 198 6.87 8.20 8.85
C PRO A 198 5.94 9.11 9.64
N VAL A 199 5.84 10.37 9.22
CA VAL A 199 4.98 11.38 9.85
C VAL A 199 3.50 10.95 9.86
N GLU A 200 3.11 10.10 8.91
CA GLU A 200 1.76 9.53 8.75
C GLU A 200 1.46 8.40 9.76
N PHE A 201 2.48 7.88 10.44
CA PHE A 201 2.27 6.82 11.41
C PHE A 201 1.63 7.36 12.68
N ASN A 202 0.41 6.90 12.99
CA ASN A 202 -0.35 7.29 14.18
C ASN A 202 0.21 6.64 15.46
N GLY A 203 1.47 6.97 15.84
CA GLY A 203 2.11 6.38 17.00
C GLY A 203 3.48 6.99 17.30
N THR A 204 4.16 6.42 18.28
CA THR A 204 5.55 6.78 18.60
C THR A 204 6.54 6.06 17.69
N ALA A 205 7.75 6.62 17.50
CA ALA A 205 8.82 5.94 16.76
C ALA A 205 9.12 4.53 17.35
N GLN A 206 9.00 4.35 18.66
CA GLN A 206 9.15 3.05 19.30
C GLN A 206 8.01 2.08 18.94
N ALA A 207 6.75 2.54 18.84
CA ALA A 207 5.63 1.71 18.43
C ALA A 207 5.78 1.28 16.96
N TYR A 208 6.32 2.16 16.13
CA TYR A 208 6.65 1.85 14.73
C TYR A 208 7.73 0.76 14.61
N ALA A 209 8.83 0.89 15.34
CA ALA A 209 9.88 -0.13 15.38
C ALA A 209 9.33 -1.47 15.89
N ASN A 210 8.58 -1.45 17.01
CA ASN A 210 7.99 -2.65 17.60
C ASN A 210 6.99 -3.36 16.66
N SER A 211 6.43 -2.68 15.66
CA SER A 211 5.53 -3.33 14.70
C SER A 211 6.25 -4.34 13.81
N TYR A 212 7.49 -4.06 13.42
CA TYR A 212 8.33 -5.00 12.66
C TYR A 212 8.82 -6.17 13.51
N ASP A 213 9.15 -5.94 14.79
CA ASP A 213 9.46 -7.02 15.73
C ASP A 213 8.30 -8.01 15.83
N ARG A 214 7.06 -7.53 15.84
CA ARG A 214 5.87 -8.39 15.83
C ARG A 214 5.73 -9.16 14.54
N ALA A 215 5.99 -8.55 13.37
CA ALA A 215 5.98 -9.27 12.11
C ALA A 215 6.95 -10.46 12.12
N PHE A 216 8.14 -10.31 12.74
CA PHE A 216 9.06 -11.43 12.92
C PHE A 216 8.54 -12.48 13.93
N GLN A 217 7.82 -12.07 14.96
CA GLN A 217 7.19 -13.02 15.92
C GLN A 217 6.09 -13.86 15.25
N GLN A 218 5.42 -13.30 14.24
CA GLN A 218 4.38 -13.99 13.46
C GLN A 218 4.95 -14.94 12.40
N LEU A 219 6.26 -14.92 12.18
CA LEU A 219 6.91 -15.86 11.26
C LEU A 219 6.88 -17.26 11.88
N GLU A 220 6.46 -18.26 11.12
CA GLU A 220 6.48 -19.67 11.52
C GLU A 220 7.89 -20.12 11.97
N GLN A 221 7.98 -21.20 12.73
CA GLN A 221 9.26 -21.67 13.28
C GLN A 221 10.31 -21.94 12.18
N HIS A 222 9.86 -22.37 11.00
CA HIS A 222 10.69 -22.63 9.82
C HIS A 222 10.55 -21.53 8.76
N GLY A 223 9.85 -20.47 9.08
CA GLY A 223 9.62 -19.35 8.19
C GLY A 223 10.90 -18.54 7.95
N VAL A 224 10.95 -17.85 6.81
CA VAL A 224 12.11 -17.05 6.40
C VAL A 224 11.67 -15.64 6.05
N ALA A 225 12.41 -14.65 6.58
CA ALA A 225 12.22 -13.25 6.20
C ALA A 225 13.07 -12.87 4.99
N VAL A 226 12.56 -12.04 4.09
CA VAL A 226 13.31 -11.41 2.99
C VAL A 226 13.47 -9.93 3.32
N LEU A 227 14.71 -9.50 3.53
CA LEU A 227 15.07 -8.18 4.03
C LEU A 227 15.78 -7.35 2.98
N ASN A 228 15.34 -6.11 2.79
CA ASN A 228 15.93 -5.18 1.84
C ASN A 228 17.13 -4.44 2.45
N PHE A 229 18.35 -4.90 2.20
CA PHE A 229 19.59 -4.26 2.65
C PHE A 229 20.03 -3.05 1.81
N ALA A 230 19.35 -2.78 0.69
CA ALA A 230 19.49 -1.50 0.02
C ALA A 230 18.84 -0.35 0.81
N ASP A 231 17.96 -0.68 1.75
CA ASP A 231 17.39 0.26 2.72
C ASP A 231 18.26 0.24 4.00
N PRO A 232 18.91 1.37 4.35
CA PRO A 232 19.78 1.43 5.53
C PRO A 232 19.05 1.13 6.84
N VAL A 233 17.77 1.52 6.95
CA VAL A 233 16.99 1.30 8.18
C VAL A 233 16.76 -0.20 8.38
N THR A 234 16.31 -0.91 7.36
CA THR A 234 16.14 -2.36 7.39
C THR A 234 17.45 -3.06 7.75
N ARG A 235 18.57 -2.63 7.12
CA ARG A 235 19.88 -3.26 7.30
C ARG A 235 20.43 -3.13 8.71
N PHE A 236 20.23 -2.01 9.40
CA PHE A 236 20.90 -1.73 10.66
C PHE A 236 19.99 -1.83 11.90
N GLU A 237 18.68 -1.72 11.75
CA GLU A 237 17.74 -1.63 12.86
C GLU A 237 16.78 -2.82 12.95
N PHE A 238 16.54 -3.55 11.85
CA PHE A 238 15.50 -4.58 11.78
C PHE A 238 16.04 -5.96 11.38
N ILE A 239 17.17 -6.38 11.94
CA ILE A 239 17.70 -7.75 11.78
C ILE A 239 17.16 -8.62 12.89
N PRO A 240 16.39 -9.69 12.60
CA PRO A 240 15.89 -10.60 13.62
C PRO A 240 17.04 -11.41 14.25
N GLU A 241 17.07 -11.52 15.58
CA GLU A 241 18.09 -12.30 16.30
C GLU A 241 17.84 -13.81 16.19
N ASP A 242 16.55 -14.23 16.20
CA ASP A 242 16.13 -15.64 16.35
C ASP A 242 15.39 -16.19 15.13
N ARG A 243 15.44 -15.52 13.98
CA ARG A 243 14.72 -15.93 12.77
C ARG A 243 15.65 -16.01 11.57
N ALA A 244 15.40 -16.99 10.71
CA ALA A 244 16.10 -17.08 9.43
C ALA A 244 15.71 -15.92 8.52
N PHE A 245 16.68 -15.35 7.83
CA PHE A 245 16.41 -14.33 6.81
C PHE A 245 17.34 -14.49 5.60
N LEU A 246 16.90 -13.90 4.49
CA LEU A 246 17.63 -13.75 3.25
C LEU A 246 17.70 -12.27 2.92
N SER A 247 18.90 -11.74 2.72
CA SER A 247 19.11 -10.33 2.38
C SER A 247 19.07 -10.11 0.88
N ILE A 248 18.41 -9.02 0.45
CA ILE A 248 18.47 -8.56 -0.94
C ILE A 248 19.06 -7.15 -1.01
N GLY A 249 19.74 -6.79 -2.09
CA GLY A 249 20.35 -5.47 -2.20
C GLY A 249 20.92 -5.14 -3.57
N THR A 250 21.69 -4.03 -3.62
CA THR A 250 22.29 -3.50 -4.85
C THR A 250 23.81 -3.70 -4.92
N ASN A 251 24.36 -4.49 -4.01
CA ASN A 251 25.78 -4.84 -3.96
C ASN A 251 25.97 -6.24 -3.38
N ASP A 252 27.20 -6.76 -3.47
CA ASP A 252 27.62 -8.11 -3.08
C ASP A 252 27.68 -8.35 -1.55
N GLU A 253 27.26 -7.39 -0.74
CA GLU A 253 27.09 -7.58 0.70
C GLU A 253 25.76 -8.28 1.04
N SER A 254 24.88 -8.47 0.05
CA SER A 254 23.59 -9.15 0.19
C SER A 254 23.63 -10.53 -0.45
N ASP A 255 22.81 -11.46 0.07
CA ASP A 255 22.72 -12.84 -0.45
C ASP A 255 22.23 -12.88 -1.90
N ILE A 256 21.27 -12.02 -2.23
CA ILE A 256 20.80 -11.80 -3.60
C ILE A 256 20.91 -10.31 -3.92
N TRP A 257 21.59 -10.00 -5.02
CA TRP A 257 21.80 -8.60 -5.36
C TRP A 257 21.75 -8.36 -6.87
N ALA A 258 21.49 -7.09 -7.25
CA ALA A 258 21.45 -6.68 -8.63
C ALA A 258 22.61 -5.72 -8.97
N GLN A 259 23.34 -6.04 -10.03
CA GLN A 259 24.26 -5.14 -10.69
C GLN A 259 23.53 -4.43 -11.84
N HIS A 260 23.35 -3.14 -11.75
CA HIS A 260 22.72 -2.35 -12.79
C HIS A 260 23.63 -2.25 -14.02
N LEU A 261 23.07 -2.48 -15.21
CA LEU A 261 23.80 -2.39 -16.48
C LEU A 261 23.37 -1.15 -17.29
N GLU A 262 22.06 -1.00 -17.51
CA GLU A 262 21.53 -0.01 -18.43
C GLU A 262 20.13 0.45 -18.04
N HIS A 263 19.87 1.75 -18.14
CA HIS A 263 18.54 2.33 -18.17
C HIS A 263 18.26 2.81 -19.60
N GLY A 264 17.23 2.25 -20.19
CA GLY A 264 16.79 2.63 -21.52
C GLY A 264 15.34 3.14 -21.51
N ARG A 265 14.94 3.78 -22.60
CA ARG A 265 13.56 4.29 -22.79
C ARG A 265 12.48 3.20 -22.65
N PHE A 266 12.82 1.94 -22.95
CA PHE A 266 11.85 0.82 -22.98
C PHE A 266 11.99 -0.13 -21.80
N GLY A 267 12.79 0.21 -20.80
CA GLY A 267 13.04 -0.64 -19.66
C GLY A 267 14.48 -0.54 -19.16
N GLN A 268 14.85 -1.45 -18.31
CA GLN A 268 16.17 -1.49 -17.67
C GLN A 268 16.77 -2.90 -17.72
N ARG A 269 18.10 -2.97 -17.75
CA ARG A 269 18.86 -4.23 -17.71
C ARG A 269 19.72 -4.28 -16.46
N PHE A 270 19.74 -5.42 -15.83
CA PHE A 270 20.56 -5.67 -14.65
C PHE A 270 20.94 -7.15 -14.56
N ILE A 271 22.04 -7.45 -13.89
CA ILE A 271 22.42 -8.83 -13.59
C ILE A 271 21.96 -9.13 -12.18
N ILE A 272 21.20 -10.20 -12.01
CA ILE A 272 20.84 -10.74 -10.70
C ILE A 272 21.91 -11.78 -10.31
N HIS A 273 22.45 -11.64 -9.10
CA HIS A 273 23.37 -12.58 -8.48
C HIS A 273 22.68 -13.23 -7.27
N ALA A 274 22.75 -14.55 -7.18
CA ALA A 274 22.21 -15.34 -6.07
C ALA A 274 23.17 -16.50 -5.75
N GLY A 275 24.09 -16.31 -4.82
CA GLY A 275 25.18 -17.24 -4.57
C GLY A 275 26.07 -17.40 -5.82
N GLU A 276 26.18 -18.64 -6.32
CA GLU A 276 26.93 -18.95 -7.55
C GLU A 276 26.12 -18.73 -8.85
N LEU A 277 24.82 -18.47 -8.73
CA LEU A 277 23.94 -18.23 -9.87
C LEU A 277 24.00 -16.76 -10.29
N SER A 278 24.00 -16.52 -11.60
CA SER A 278 23.84 -15.16 -12.13
C SER A 278 23.14 -15.18 -13.49
N ALA A 279 22.32 -14.19 -13.76
CA ALA A 279 21.66 -14.01 -15.04
C ALA A 279 21.40 -12.55 -15.35
N GLU A 280 21.57 -12.17 -16.61
CA GLU A 280 21.10 -10.88 -17.11
C GLU A 280 19.59 -10.92 -17.28
N VAL A 281 18.90 -9.89 -16.76
CA VAL A 281 17.45 -9.72 -16.81
C VAL A 281 17.13 -8.38 -17.45
N PHE A 282 16.19 -8.39 -18.37
CA PHE A 282 15.52 -7.19 -18.87
C PHE A 282 14.16 -7.05 -18.19
N SER A 283 13.87 -5.87 -17.68
CA SER A 283 12.53 -5.50 -17.21
C SER A 283 12.01 -4.30 -18.00
N PRO A 284 10.78 -4.34 -18.53
CA PRO A 284 10.17 -3.20 -19.19
C PRO A 284 9.79 -2.08 -18.22
N ILE A 285 9.78 -2.37 -16.91
CA ILE A 285 9.43 -1.40 -15.85
C ILE A 285 10.70 -0.74 -15.34
N LEU A 286 10.64 0.58 -15.19
CA LEU A 286 11.75 1.42 -14.76
C LEU A 286 11.78 1.61 -13.24
N GLY A 287 12.95 2.01 -12.74
CA GLY A 287 13.14 2.46 -11.37
C GLY A 287 13.78 1.43 -10.45
N ASN A 288 14.61 1.92 -9.53
CA ASN A 288 15.33 1.08 -8.56
C ASN A 288 14.37 0.32 -7.63
N GLN A 289 13.22 0.90 -7.30
CA GLN A 289 12.22 0.22 -6.46
C GLN A 289 11.70 -1.06 -7.14
N HIS A 290 11.52 -1.03 -8.47
CA HIS A 290 11.14 -2.21 -9.21
C HIS A 290 12.24 -3.29 -9.20
N VAL A 291 13.52 -2.91 -9.30
CA VAL A 291 14.64 -3.85 -9.15
C VAL A 291 14.61 -4.53 -7.78
N ILE A 292 14.36 -3.78 -6.72
CA ILE A 292 14.19 -4.33 -5.36
C ILE A 292 13.02 -5.33 -5.32
N SER A 293 11.86 -5.00 -5.89
CA SER A 293 10.72 -5.92 -5.98
C SER A 293 11.07 -7.20 -6.78
N CYS A 294 11.86 -7.07 -7.84
CA CYS A 294 12.38 -8.23 -8.59
C CYS A 294 13.25 -9.13 -7.72
N LEU A 295 14.19 -8.55 -6.95
CA LEU A 295 15.05 -9.33 -6.05
C LEU A 295 14.26 -10.02 -4.94
N GLN A 296 13.25 -9.35 -4.36
CA GLN A 296 12.34 -9.94 -3.37
C GLN A 296 11.56 -11.11 -3.96
N THR A 297 11.09 -10.96 -5.19
CA THR A 297 10.38 -12.03 -5.92
C THR A 297 11.30 -13.21 -6.19
N ILE A 298 12.54 -12.97 -6.65
CA ILE A 298 13.56 -14.02 -6.83
C ILE A 298 13.84 -14.74 -5.51
N ALA A 299 13.97 -14.00 -4.41
CA ALA A 299 14.20 -14.57 -3.08
C ALA A 299 13.08 -15.54 -2.69
N ILE A 300 11.82 -15.13 -2.80
CA ILE A 300 10.66 -15.99 -2.53
C ILE A 300 10.67 -17.21 -3.47
N GLY A 301 10.92 -17.03 -4.76
CA GLY A 301 10.98 -18.13 -5.72
C GLY A 301 12.07 -19.15 -5.39
N LEU A 302 13.26 -18.71 -4.97
CA LEU A 302 14.34 -19.59 -4.53
C LEU A 302 14.03 -20.33 -3.23
N LEU A 303 13.37 -19.65 -2.27
CA LEU A 303 12.90 -20.28 -1.03
C LEU A 303 11.82 -21.33 -1.29
N LEU A 304 11.07 -21.20 -2.37
CA LEU A 304 10.10 -22.19 -2.88
C LEU A 304 10.75 -23.23 -3.81
N GLU A 305 12.09 -23.27 -3.89
CA GLU A 305 12.88 -24.20 -4.71
C GLU A 305 12.57 -24.13 -6.22
N LEU A 306 12.09 -22.98 -6.71
CA LEU A 306 11.82 -22.78 -8.13
C LEU A 306 13.13 -22.57 -8.92
N PRO A 307 13.23 -23.05 -10.18
CA PRO A 307 14.44 -22.91 -10.98
C PRO A 307 14.76 -21.44 -11.30
N PHE A 308 16.01 -21.01 -11.03
CA PHE A 308 16.46 -19.62 -11.17
C PHE A 308 16.20 -19.05 -12.58
N ASP A 309 16.42 -19.82 -13.63
CA ASP A 309 16.15 -19.38 -15.01
C ASP A 309 14.66 -19.10 -15.27
N GLN A 310 13.77 -19.82 -14.62
CA GLN A 310 12.33 -19.59 -14.73
C GLN A 310 11.94 -18.32 -13.99
N LEU A 311 12.55 -18.08 -12.83
CA LEU A 311 12.35 -16.85 -12.05
C LEU A 311 12.79 -15.63 -12.86
N CYS A 312 13.95 -15.66 -13.49
CA CYS A 312 14.43 -14.57 -14.34
C CYS A 312 13.49 -14.31 -15.54
N ARG A 313 12.96 -15.37 -16.17
CA ARG A 313 11.98 -15.23 -17.25
C ARG A 313 10.66 -14.62 -16.79
N SER A 314 10.19 -14.95 -15.59
CA SER A 314 8.96 -14.36 -15.06
C SER A 314 9.08 -12.85 -14.89
N ILE A 315 10.24 -12.34 -14.46
CA ILE A 315 10.49 -10.89 -14.36
C ILE A 315 10.45 -10.22 -15.75
N THR A 316 11.09 -10.84 -16.75
CA THR A 316 11.10 -10.30 -18.12
C THR A 316 9.70 -10.29 -18.77
N SER A 317 8.83 -11.22 -18.39
CA SER A 317 7.45 -11.30 -18.89
C SER A 317 6.46 -10.41 -18.15
N TYR A 318 6.89 -9.76 -17.06
CA TYR A 318 6.05 -8.88 -16.28
C TYR A 318 6.12 -7.45 -16.81
N ASP A 319 5.06 -6.99 -17.42
CA ASP A 319 4.93 -5.65 -18.03
C ASP A 319 3.85 -4.80 -17.35
N GLU A 320 3.19 -5.32 -16.32
CA GLU A 320 2.16 -4.63 -15.57
C GLU A 320 2.76 -3.85 -14.40
N ALA A 321 2.77 -2.55 -14.50
CA ALA A 321 3.06 -1.65 -13.39
C ALA A 321 1.97 -0.58 -13.27
N PRO A 322 0.70 -0.95 -12.96
CA PRO A 322 -0.36 0.05 -12.85
C PRO A 322 0.05 1.14 -11.86
N GLY A 323 0.11 2.39 -12.34
CA GLY A 323 0.43 3.54 -11.52
C GLY A 323 1.85 3.62 -10.94
N HIS A 324 2.81 2.83 -11.43
CA HIS A 324 4.21 2.89 -11.00
C HIS A 324 5.13 3.07 -12.20
N LEU A 325 5.40 4.32 -12.58
CA LEU A 325 6.05 4.70 -13.83
C LEU A 325 5.43 3.96 -15.03
N GLN A 326 4.10 3.84 -15.01
CA GLN A 326 3.34 3.21 -16.07
C GLN A 326 3.46 4.02 -17.33
N ARG A 327 4.07 3.43 -18.36
CA ARG A 327 4.27 4.09 -19.65
C ARG A 327 2.99 4.10 -20.47
N ILE A 328 2.66 5.26 -21.06
CA ILE A 328 1.58 5.41 -22.04
C ILE A 328 2.21 5.67 -23.39
N ASP A 329 1.94 4.78 -24.34
CA ASP A 329 2.43 4.89 -25.72
C ASP A 329 1.25 4.83 -26.71
N ARG A 330 1.01 5.95 -27.40
CA ARG A 330 -0.01 6.08 -28.45
C ARG A 330 0.63 6.43 -29.80
N GLY A 331 1.99 6.37 -29.89
CA GLY A 331 2.76 6.73 -31.07
C GLY A 331 3.22 8.20 -31.10
N GLN A 332 3.15 8.90 -29.94
CA GLN A 332 3.69 10.26 -29.79
C GLN A 332 5.23 10.25 -29.81
N GLY A 333 5.83 11.40 -30.17
CA GLY A 333 7.28 11.57 -30.24
C GLY A 333 8.00 11.79 -28.90
N PHE A 334 7.28 11.78 -27.78
CA PHE A 334 7.77 12.01 -26.42
C PHE A 334 7.30 10.91 -25.48
N ASP A 335 7.94 10.77 -24.31
CA ASP A 335 7.57 9.76 -23.35
C ASP A 335 6.52 10.27 -22.34
N VAL A 336 5.56 9.43 -21.97
CA VAL A 336 4.54 9.73 -20.98
C VAL A 336 4.50 8.62 -19.94
N PHE A 337 4.57 9.01 -18.67
CA PHE A 337 4.50 8.09 -17.53
C PHE A 337 3.47 8.56 -16.51
N VAL A 338 2.72 7.59 -15.95
CA VAL A 338 1.82 7.82 -14.81
C VAL A 338 2.41 7.14 -13.58
N ASP A 339 2.45 7.87 -12.46
CA ASP A 339 3.02 7.38 -11.21
C ASP A 339 2.16 7.74 -9.98
N HIS A 340 2.20 6.86 -8.99
CA HIS A 340 1.51 7.04 -7.72
C HIS A 340 2.20 8.05 -6.77
N ALA A 341 3.35 8.60 -7.14
CA ALA A 341 4.17 9.49 -6.31
C ALA A 341 3.37 10.66 -5.74
N ASN A 342 2.86 10.50 -4.54
CA ASN A 342 2.05 11.49 -3.82
C ASN A 342 2.80 12.13 -2.63
N SER A 343 4.04 11.75 -2.36
CA SER A 343 4.92 12.34 -1.35
C SER A 343 6.17 12.96 -1.98
N ALA A 344 6.85 13.86 -1.27
CA ALA A 344 8.13 14.43 -1.74
C ALA A 344 9.18 13.35 -2.01
N ARG A 345 9.22 12.31 -1.18
CA ARG A 345 10.15 11.17 -1.33
C ARG A 345 9.86 10.37 -2.59
N ASP A 346 8.59 10.02 -2.84
CA ASP A 346 8.22 9.21 -3.99
C ASP A 346 8.32 10.01 -5.28
N LEU A 347 7.93 11.30 -5.26
CA LEU A 347 8.16 12.21 -6.36
C LEU A 347 9.65 12.31 -6.71
N ASN A 348 10.54 12.41 -5.69
CA ASN A 348 11.99 12.40 -5.91
C ASN A 348 12.46 11.11 -6.58
N LYS A 349 11.99 9.93 -6.15
CA LYS A 349 12.34 8.65 -6.78
C LYS A 349 11.88 8.59 -8.24
N ALA A 350 10.64 8.99 -8.53
CA ALA A 350 10.07 8.99 -9.86
C ALA A 350 10.83 9.92 -10.81
N VAL A 351 11.05 11.20 -10.41
CA VAL A 351 11.75 12.18 -11.25
C VAL A 351 13.22 11.81 -11.49
N LEU A 352 13.91 11.24 -10.48
CA LEU A 352 15.29 10.78 -10.66
C LEU A 352 15.39 9.59 -11.63
N SER A 353 14.43 8.65 -11.56
CA SER A 353 14.38 7.52 -12.49
C SER A 353 14.17 8.00 -13.93
N LEU A 354 13.26 8.96 -14.14
CA LEU A 354 12.97 9.49 -15.47
C LEU A 354 14.08 10.39 -15.99
N ARG A 355 14.78 11.14 -15.14
CA ARG A 355 15.94 11.94 -15.54
C ARG A 355 17.07 11.13 -16.19
N GLN A 356 17.21 9.87 -15.78
CA GLN A 356 18.24 8.98 -16.35
C GLN A 356 17.95 8.60 -17.81
N ILE A 357 16.70 8.65 -18.23
CA ILE A 357 16.27 8.25 -19.58
C ILE A 357 15.79 9.43 -20.44
N SER A 358 15.42 10.56 -19.84
CA SER A 358 14.95 11.76 -20.57
C SER A 358 16.04 12.34 -21.44
N GLN A 359 15.75 12.51 -22.73
CA GLN A 359 16.64 13.15 -23.71
C GLN A 359 16.40 14.65 -23.81
N GLY A 360 15.14 15.07 -23.61
CA GLY A 360 14.69 16.46 -23.61
C GLY A 360 14.31 16.95 -22.21
N ARG A 361 13.27 17.78 -22.17
CA ARG A 361 12.72 18.33 -20.91
C ARG A 361 11.97 17.27 -20.13
N LEU A 362 12.04 17.36 -18.80
CA LEU A 362 11.14 16.63 -17.89
C LEU A 362 10.03 17.59 -17.44
N ILE A 363 8.81 17.31 -17.88
CA ILE A 363 7.58 18.03 -17.54
C ILE A 363 6.86 17.21 -16.48
N VAL A 364 6.58 17.79 -15.32
CA VAL A 364 5.95 17.08 -14.20
C VAL A 364 4.60 17.70 -13.90
N VAL A 365 3.53 16.92 -14.06
CA VAL A 365 2.15 17.25 -13.66
C VAL A 365 1.88 16.58 -12.33
N TYR A 366 1.62 17.34 -11.26
CA TYR A 366 1.44 16.76 -9.94
C TYR A 366 0.58 17.65 -9.03
N GLY A 367 0.05 17.04 -7.98
CA GLY A 367 -0.68 17.74 -6.93
C GLY A 367 -0.70 16.92 -5.65
N PRO A 368 -0.40 17.53 -4.50
CA PRO A 368 -0.63 16.89 -3.21
C PRO A 368 -2.12 16.84 -2.88
N SER A 369 -2.51 15.93 -1.98
CA SER A 369 -3.87 15.83 -1.45
C SER A 369 -4.10 16.74 -0.24
N ALA A 370 -5.35 16.87 0.20
CA ALA A 370 -5.72 17.54 1.45
C ALA A 370 -5.10 16.87 2.69
N GLU A 371 -4.79 15.58 2.62
CA GLU A 371 -4.16 14.83 3.71
C GLU A 371 -2.74 15.32 4.06
N HIS A 372 -2.05 16.03 3.14
CA HIS A 372 -0.69 16.53 3.37
C HIS A 372 -0.69 17.86 4.13
N THR A 373 0.26 18.03 5.05
CA THR A 373 0.52 19.31 5.69
C THR A 373 1.17 20.31 4.72
N ALA A 374 1.11 21.62 5.04
CA ALA A 374 1.74 22.66 4.22
C ALA A 374 3.25 22.41 4.01
N ASP A 375 3.97 21.95 5.04
CA ASP A 375 5.40 21.61 4.94
C ASP A 375 5.66 20.43 3.97
N GLN A 376 4.79 19.42 3.96
CA GLN A 376 4.89 18.29 3.04
C GLN A 376 4.61 18.74 1.59
N ARG A 377 3.61 19.61 1.40
CA ARG A 377 3.28 20.24 0.10
C ARG A 377 4.45 21.06 -0.43
N ALA A 378 5.04 21.91 0.41
CA ALA A 378 6.24 22.68 0.08
C ALA A 378 7.44 21.81 -0.26
N ALA A 379 7.63 20.69 0.46
CA ALA A 379 8.70 19.74 0.15
C ALA A 379 8.54 19.11 -1.25
N MET A 380 7.30 18.81 -1.69
CA MET A 380 7.04 18.34 -3.06
C MET A 380 7.40 19.41 -4.09
N GLY A 381 7.08 20.69 -3.82
CA GLY A 381 7.47 21.83 -4.63
C GLY A 381 8.97 21.92 -4.81
N SER A 382 9.74 21.81 -3.73
CA SER A 382 11.22 21.86 -3.76
C SER A 382 11.81 20.72 -4.60
N ILE A 383 11.24 19.52 -4.57
CA ILE A 383 11.67 18.40 -5.41
C ILE A 383 11.39 18.66 -6.89
N ALA A 384 10.18 19.13 -7.20
CA ALA A 384 9.81 19.45 -8.57
C ALA A 384 10.70 20.57 -9.15
N GLU A 385 10.94 21.68 -8.41
CA GLU A 385 11.87 22.74 -8.83
C GLU A 385 13.27 22.21 -9.14
N LYS A 386 13.77 21.31 -8.31
CA LYS A 386 15.14 20.80 -8.44
C LYS A 386 15.34 19.90 -9.65
N PHE A 387 14.35 19.11 -10.01
CA PHE A 387 14.52 18.03 -10.98
C PHE A 387 13.67 18.14 -12.25
N ALA A 388 12.57 18.90 -12.25
CA ALA A 388 11.77 19.15 -13.43
C ALA A 388 12.23 20.41 -14.18
N ASP A 389 12.10 20.41 -15.51
CA ASP A 389 12.29 21.62 -16.33
C ASP A 389 11.02 22.45 -16.35
N VAL A 390 9.86 21.79 -16.26
CA VAL A 390 8.53 22.40 -16.18
C VAL A 390 7.72 21.67 -15.11
N SER A 391 7.07 22.42 -14.25
CA SER A 391 6.18 21.92 -13.22
C SER A 391 4.76 22.42 -13.44
N ILE A 392 3.79 21.51 -13.45
CA ILE A 392 2.37 21.83 -13.57
C ILE A 392 1.68 21.33 -12.30
N ILE A 393 1.31 22.30 -11.46
CA ILE A 393 0.71 22.08 -10.15
C ILE A 393 -0.81 22.04 -10.31
N THR A 394 -1.44 20.99 -9.83
CA THR A 394 -2.89 20.79 -9.90
C THR A 394 -3.42 20.15 -8.62
N GLU A 395 -4.72 19.88 -8.56
CA GLU A 395 -5.33 19.18 -7.43
C GLU A 395 -5.21 17.66 -7.50
N ASN A 396 -5.27 17.04 -6.31
CA ASN A 396 -5.41 15.60 -6.11
C ASN A 396 -6.14 15.39 -4.79
N ASN A 397 -7.38 14.91 -4.83
CA ASN A 397 -8.23 14.73 -3.64
C ASN A 397 -8.22 15.97 -2.71
N PRO A 398 -8.68 17.14 -3.16
CA PRO A 398 -8.66 18.36 -2.36
C PRO A 398 -9.65 18.31 -1.18
N GLU A 399 -10.60 17.36 -1.20
CA GLU A 399 -11.64 17.19 -0.20
C GLU A 399 -12.37 18.53 0.08
N TYR A 400 -12.21 19.09 1.28
CA TYR A 400 -12.86 20.37 1.70
C TYR A 400 -11.93 21.58 1.58
N GLU A 401 -10.66 21.40 1.17
CA GLU A 401 -9.72 22.50 1.00
C GLU A 401 -9.84 23.16 -0.37
N ASP A 402 -9.51 24.45 -0.43
CA ASP A 402 -9.41 25.17 -1.70
C ASP A 402 -8.19 24.66 -2.49
N PRO A 403 -8.36 24.12 -3.71
CA PRO A 403 -7.25 23.68 -4.54
C PRO A 403 -6.17 24.74 -4.76
N LEU A 404 -6.53 26.02 -4.82
CA LEU A 404 -5.56 27.11 -4.96
C LEU A 404 -4.74 27.32 -3.68
N ALA A 405 -5.33 27.11 -2.49
CA ALA A 405 -4.57 27.16 -1.24
C ALA A 405 -3.53 26.03 -1.18
N ILE A 406 -3.92 24.81 -1.58
CA ILE A 406 -3.00 23.66 -1.70
C ILE A 406 -1.86 23.98 -2.69
N ALA A 407 -2.18 24.57 -3.84
CA ALA A 407 -1.17 24.95 -4.83
C ALA A 407 -0.21 26.05 -4.32
N HIS A 408 -0.68 26.99 -3.50
CA HIS A 408 0.16 28.01 -2.87
C HIS A 408 1.15 27.36 -1.87
N ASP A 409 0.71 26.42 -1.03
CA ASP A 409 1.62 25.67 -0.16
C ASP A 409 2.73 24.95 -0.93
N VAL A 410 2.41 24.41 -2.12
CA VAL A 410 3.42 23.83 -3.00
C VAL A 410 4.41 24.88 -3.50
N LEU A 411 3.93 26.06 -3.91
CA LEU A 411 4.78 27.16 -4.41
C LEU A 411 5.70 27.73 -3.33
N ASP A 412 5.33 27.63 -2.04
CA ASP A 412 6.19 28.04 -0.92
C ASP A 412 7.49 27.18 -0.86
N GLY A 413 7.50 26.02 -1.48
CA GLY A 413 8.70 25.20 -1.63
C GLY A 413 9.64 25.63 -2.77
N TYR A 414 9.22 26.54 -3.64
CA TYR A 414 10.02 27.03 -4.76
C TYR A 414 10.87 28.25 -4.39
N LEU A 415 12.12 28.22 -4.78
CA LEU A 415 12.99 29.43 -4.75
C LEU A 415 12.75 30.31 -5.98
N ARG A 416 12.41 29.71 -7.13
CA ARG A 416 12.16 30.38 -8.42
C ARG A 416 11.02 29.70 -9.15
N SER A 417 9.86 30.27 -9.14
CA SER A 417 8.66 29.70 -9.75
C SER A 417 8.48 29.98 -11.26
N ALA A 418 9.52 30.43 -11.96
CA ALA A 418 9.40 30.85 -13.37
C ALA A 418 8.89 29.77 -14.34
N ASN A 419 9.11 28.48 -14.02
CA ASN A 419 8.66 27.34 -14.81
C ASN A 419 7.60 26.50 -14.08
N ALA A 420 6.95 27.06 -13.06
CA ALA A 420 5.86 26.44 -12.34
C ALA A 420 4.53 27.07 -12.74
N TYR A 421 3.62 26.25 -13.22
CA TYR A 421 2.29 26.65 -13.68
C TYR A 421 1.24 26.07 -12.73
N VAL A 422 0.36 26.88 -12.17
CA VAL A 422 -0.82 26.40 -11.43
C VAL A 422 -1.96 26.26 -12.42
N VAL A 423 -2.41 25.05 -12.66
CA VAL A 423 -3.50 24.75 -13.58
C VAL A 423 -4.61 24.01 -12.83
N PRO A 424 -5.67 24.73 -12.41
CA PRO A 424 -6.84 24.11 -11.78
C PRO A 424 -7.57 23.19 -12.77
N GLY A 425 -8.07 22.06 -12.25
CA GLY A 425 -8.66 21.00 -13.04
C GLY A 425 -7.61 20.00 -13.54
N ARG A 426 -7.49 18.86 -12.82
CA ARG A 426 -6.44 17.86 -13.10
C ARG A 426 -6.44 17.37 -14.55
N GLU A 427 -7.62 17.17 -15.15
CA GLU A 427 -7.75 16.84 -16.58
C GLU A 427 -7.10 17.90 -17.47
N ARG A 428 -7.37 19.19 -17.19
CA ARG A 428 -6.76 20.31 -17.92
C ARG A 428 -5.26 20.37 -17.74
N ALA A 429 -4.79 20.13 -16.52
CA ALA A 429 -3.36 20.11 -16.21
C ALA A 429 -2.62 19.00 -16.97
N ILE A 430 -3.21 17.81 -17.05
CA ILE A 430 -2.69 16.69 -17.85
C ILE A 430 -2.63 17.08 -19.34
N GLY A 431 -3.76 17.56 -19.89
CA GLY A 431 -3.84 18.01 -21.29
C GLY A 431 -2.82 19.12 -21.59
N PHE A 432 -2.65 20.09 -20.68
CA PHE A 432 -1.67 21.17 -20.82
C PHE A 432 -0.24 20.64 -20.86
N GLY A 433 0.14 19.73 -19.95
CA GLY A 433 1.45 19.11 -19.91
C GLY A 433 1.77 18.31 -21.17
N LEU A 434 0.81 17.54 -21.67
CA LEU A 434 0.96 16.76 -22.90
C LEU A 434 1.07 17.65 -24.15
N THR A 435 0.34 18.79 -24.19
CA THR A 435 0.38 19.74 -25.32
C THR A 435 1.70 20.53 -25.35
N MET A 436 2.34 20.77 -24.17
CA MET A 436 3.64 21.46 -24.09
C MET A 436 4.81 20.58 -24.50
N ALA A 437 4.63 19.25 -24.53
CA ALA A 437 5.71 18.31 -24.77
C ALA A 437 6.12 18.33 -26.26
N GLU A 438 7.43 18.33 -26.49
CA GLU A 438 8.06 18.25 -27.81
C GLU A 438 8.74 16.88 -27.98
N GLU A 439 9.20 16.60 -29.20
CA GLU A 439 9.93 15.35 -29.50
C GLU A 439 11.15 15.17 -28.57
N GLY A 440 11.23 14.02 -27.90
CA GLY A 440 12.30 13.68 -26.95
C GLY A 440 12.06 14.13 -25.51
N ASP A 441 11.00 14.90 -25.24
CA ASP A 441 10.59 15.25 -23.87
C ASP A 441 10.05 14.03 -23.10
N THR A 442 9.97 14.17 -21.80
CA THR A 442 9.33 13.20 -20.89
C THR A 442 8.28 13.91 -20.04
N VAL A 443 7.04 13.40 -20.03
CA VAL A 443 5.95 13.89 -19.18
C VAL A 443 5.71 12.88 -18.08
N LEU A 444 5.76 13.34 -16.82
CA LEU A 444 5.36 12.57 -15.65
C LEU A 444 4.03 13.12 -15.11
N ILE A 445 3.03 12.26 -15.00
CA ILE A 445 1.76 12.55 -14.34
C ILE A 445 1.80 11.82 -12.99
N ALA A 446 1.96 12.57 -11.88
CA ALA A 446 2.22 12.04 -10.56
C ALA A 446 1.06 12.31 -9.58
N GLY A 447 0.85 11.37 -8.66
CA GLY A 447 -0.02 11.52 -7.51
C GLY A 447 -1.12 10.49 -7.35
N LYS A 448 -1.83 10.11 -8.41
CA LYS A 448 -2.92 9.11 -8.35
C LYS A 448 -2.46 7.69 -8.72
N GLY A 449 -1.61 7.58 -9.72
CA GLY A 449 -1.20 6.26 -10.23
C GLY A 449 -2.39 5.46 -10.74
N ASP A 450 -2.65 4.30 -10.11
CA ASP A 450 -3.77 3.40 -10.42
C ASP A 450 -5.05 3.68 -9.61
N LYS A 451 -5.07 4.75 -8.81
CA LYS A 451 -6.27 5.15 -8.06
C LYS A 451 -7.25 5.89 -8.99
N ALA A 452 -8.28 5.20 -9.43
CA ALA A 452 -9.27 5.71 -10.37
C ALA A 452 -10.40 6.51 -9.69
N PHE A 453 -10.07 7.40 -8.76
CA PHE A 453 -11.05 8.27 -8.11
C PHE A 453 -10.46 9.61 -7.67
N ASP A 454 -11.34 10.59 -7.48
CA ASP A 454 -11.06 11.89 -6.88
C ASP A 454 -12.11 12.23 -5.82
N LYS A 455 -11.69 12.86 -4.73
CA LYS A 455 -12.56 13.29 -3.63
C LYS A 455 -12.66 14.81 -3.60
N VAL A 456 -13.89 15.33 -3.73
CA VAL A 456 -14.19 16.76 -3.65
C VAL A 456 -15.35 16.94 -2.67
N GLY A 457 -15.12 17.58 -1.56
CA GLY A 457 -16.07 17.63 -0.44
C GLY A 457 -16.37 16.22 0.07
N ALA A 458 -17.64 15.88 0.22
CA ALA A 458 -18.12 14.57 0.63
C ALA A 458 -18.29 13.58 -0.54
N GLU A 459 -18.09 14.03 -1.77
CA GLU A 459 -18.36 13.22 -2.96
C GLU A 459 -17.08 12.59 -3.51
N THR A 460 -17.22 11.38 -4.04
CA THR A 460 -16.14 10.66 -4.74
C THR A 460 -16.53 10.48 -6.19
N TYR A 461 -15.67 10.94 -7.09
CA TYR A 461 -15.86 10.86 -8.54
C TYR A 461 -14.88 9.86 -9.14
N TYR A 462 -15.30 9.22 -10.22
CA TYR A 462 -14.38 8.44 -11.05
C TYR A 462 -13.42 9.39 -11.77
N PHE A 463 -12.11 9.12 -11.66
CA PHE A 463 -11.07 9.89 -12.33
C PHE A 463 -9.80 9.03 -12.45
N ASP A 464 -9.40 8.73 -13.67
CA ASP A 464 -8.25 7.87 -13.98
C ASP A 464 -7.22 8.64 -14.82
N ASP A 465 -6.01 8.85 -14.27
CA ASP A 465 -4.93 9.58 -14.93
C ASP A 465 -4.51 8.93 -16.26
N VAL A 466 -4.52 7.59 -16.34
CA VAL A 466 -4.12 6.84 -17.54
C VAL A 466 -5.16 7.01 -18.64
N GLU A 467 -6.44 6.92 -18.29
CA GLU A 467 -7.54 7.13 -19.23
C GLU A 467 -7.52 8.56 -19.78
N ILE A 468 -7.41 9.56 -18.91
CA ILE A 468 -7.37 10.98 -19.32
C ILE A 468 -6.16 11.24 -20.21
N ALA A 469 -4.97 10.79 -19.82
CA ALA A 469 -3.77 10.98 -20.63
C ALA A 469 -3.90 10.29 -22.01
N THR A 470 -4.50 9.12 -22.06
CA THR A 470 -4.74 8.38 -23.31
C THR A 470 -5.68 9.17 -24.23
N VAL A 471 -6.79 9.68 -23.69
CA VAL A 471 -7.75 10.49 -24.45
C VAL A 471 -7.09 11.77 -24.99
N CYS A 472 -6.36 12.49 -24.13
CA CYS A 472 -5.63 13.70 -24.52
C CYS A 472 -4.60 13.42 -25.63
N LEU A 473 -3.83 12.32 -25.53
CA LEU A 473 -2.87 11.94 -26.56
C LEU A 473 -3.54 11.60 -27.88
N ASP A 474 -4.66 10.87 -27.86
CA ASP A 474 -5.42 10.55 -29.07
C ASP A 474 -5.95 11.83 -29.76
N GLU A 475 -6.37 12.84 -28.99
CA GLU A 475 -6.80 14.13 -29.52
C GLU A 475 -5.64 14.95 -30.11
N ILE A 476 -4.47 14.94 -29.46
CA ILE A 476 -3.26 15.61 -29.94
C ILE A 476 -2.77 14.99 -31.24
N LEU A 477 -2.75 13.67 -31.33
CA LEU A 477 -2.26 12.93 -32.50
C LEU A 477 -3.25 12.91 -33.69
N ASN A 478 -4.55 13.01 -33.41
CA ASN A 478 -5.60 12.96 -34.42
C ASN A 478 -6.51 14.20 -34.38
N PRO A 479 -6.02 15.38 -34.68
CA PRO A 479 -6.80 16.63 -34.57
C PRO A 479 -8.01 16.72 -35.50
N VAL A 480 -8.14 15.81 -36.48
CA VAL A 480 -9.27 15.77 -37.46
C VAL A 480 -10.54 15.16 -36.85
N ALA A 481 -10.47 14.45 -35.72
CA ALA A 481 -11.63 13.92 -35.01
C ALA A 481 -12.46 14.99 -34.24
N LYS A 482 -12.07 16.24 -34.29
CA LYS A 482 -12.61 17.38 -33.52
C LYS A 482 -13.98 17.93 -33.92
N TYR A 483 -14.72 17.29 -34.84
CA TYR A 483 -16.08 17.71 -35.14
C TYR A 483 -17.09 16.94 -34.27
N GLY A 484 -17.20 17.33 -32.96
CA GLY A 484 -18.25 16.80 -32.10
C GLY A 484 -18.18 17.03 -30.62
N ARG A 485 -17.05 17.46 -30.04
CA ARG A 485 -16.98 17.82 -28.63
C ARG A 485 -16.08 19.05 -28.41
N ASP A 486 -16.71 20.19 -28.03
CA ASP A 486 -16.04 21.42 -27.59
C ASP A 486 -15.38 21.17 -26.19
N ILE A 487 -14.19 20.57 -26.12
CA ILE A 487 -13.53 20.35 -24.82
C ILE A 487 -12.35 21.30 -24.58
N PHE A 488 -11.69 21.86 -25.59
CA PHE A 488 -10.59 22.83 -25.36
C PHE A 488 -10.58 23.97 -26.39
N ARG A 489 -11.06 25.17 -25.99
CA ARG A 489 -10.68 26.42 -26.62
C ARG A 489 -9.66 27.15 -25.72
N PHE A 490 -8.42 27.19 -26.13
CA PHE A 490 -7.35 27.96 -25.48
C PHE A 490 -7.44 29.48 -25.71
N GLU A 491 -8.46 29.98 -26.39
CA GLU A 491 -8.56 31.40 -26.79
C GLU A 491 -9.04 32.33 -25.67
N ASP A 492 -9.48 31.83 -24.52
CA ASP A 492 -10.12 32.65 -23.48
C ASP A 492 -9.15 33.17 -22.38
N TYR A 493 -7.84 32.99 -22.51
CA TYR A 493 -6.87 33.38 -21.46
C TYR A 493 -5.78 34.36 -21.87
N THR A 494 -5.98 35.15 -22.95
CA THR A 494 -4.98 36.17 -23.35
C THR A 494 -5.33 37.59 -22.93
N ASP A 495 -6.44 37.85 -22.25
CA ASP A 495 -6.79 39.19 -21.74
C ASP A 495 -7.30 39.12 -20.29
N GLY A 496 -6.36 39.43 -19.31
CA GLY A 496 -6.72 39.67 -17.92
C GLY A 496 -5.50 39.88 -17.06
#